data_c5c9b78d5c6195f662b6e3d7da5b81d6
#
_entry.id   c5c9b78d5c6195f662b6e3d7da5b81d6
#
_cell.length_a   1.000
_cell.length_b   1.000
_cell.length_c   1.000
_cell.angle_alpha   90.00
_cell.angle_beta   90.00
_cell.angle_gamma   90.00
#
_symmetry.space_group_name_H-M   'P 1'
#
loop_
_entity.id
_entity.type
_entity.pdbx_description
1 polymer ?
#
loop_
_entity_poly.entity_id
_entity_poly.type
_entity_poly.pdbx_seq_one_letter_code
_entity_poly.pdbx_strand_id
1 'polypeptide(L)'
;ITVVILLLLFSIQRMGTSIIGKAFGPIMFIWFTFLGVVGLMNMMGDLSILQALNPYYAIKLLFSPYNKAGIFILGSIFLATTGAEALYSDVGHVGKGNIIGSWPYVFVCLSLNYFGQGVWILNNPNYNAGNGDFNPFFEIIPQNIRLAAIVLATIAAVIASQALITGSFTLVAEASGLKFLPRMNIVYPSTKKGQIYIPSVNKMICAATIAIVLFFQTSAHMEAAY
;
A
#
# COMPACT_ATOMS: atom_id res chain seq x y z
N ILE A 1 11.89 9.12 -13.05
CA ILE A 1 11.96 9.28 -11.58
C ILE A 1 11.76 7.93 -10.91
N THR A 2 10.67 7.19 -11.16
CA THR A 2 10.32 5.90 -10.52
C THR A 2 11.45 4.87 -10.63
N VAL A 3 12.03 4.67 -11.82
CA VAL A 3 13.14 3.72 -12.02
C VAL A 3 14.37 4.09 -11.19
N VAL A 4 14.68 5.38 -11.06
CA VAL A 4 15.80 5.84 -10.23
C VAL A 4 15.54 5.54 -8.75
N ILE A 5 14.33 5.79 -8.26
CA ILE A 5 13.93 5.48 -6.88
C ILE A 5 14.03 3.97 -6.64
N LEU A 6 13.56 3.14 -7.57
CA LEU A 6 13.66 1.68 -7.47
C LEU A 6 15.12 1.21 -7.41
N LEU A 7 15.98 1.70 -8.30
CA LEU A 7 17.40 1.35 -8.30
C LEU A 7 18.08 1.71 -6.97
N LEU A 8 17.81 2.91 -6.44
CA LEU A 8 18.31 3.33 -5.14
C LEU A 8 17.80 2.41 -4.02
N LEU A 9 16.51 2.10 -4.04
CA LEU A 9 15.85 1.26 -3.05
C LEU A 9 16.45 -0.15 -3.01
N PHE A 10 16.65 -0.80 -4.17
CA PHE A 10 17.28 -2.12 -4.25
C PHE A 10 18.79 -2.09 -3.95
N SER A 11 19.46 -0.99 -4.20
CA SER A 11 20.90 -0.82 -3.87
C SER A 11 21.15 -0.72 -2.37
N ILE A 12 20.26 -0.04 -1.63
CA ILE A 12 20.36 0.14 -0.18
C ILE A 12 20.11 -1.17 0.57
N GLN A 13 19.41 -2.15 0.00
CA GLN A 13 19.13 -3.45 0.63
C GLN A 13 20.40 -4.15 1.14
N ARG A 14 21.51 -4.03 0.42
CA ARG A 14 22.80 -4.64 0.80
C ARG A 14 23.38 -4.07 2.10
N MET A 15 23.08 -2.81 2.41
CA MET A 15 23.60 -2.12 3.59
C MET A 15 22.84 -2.48 4.88
N GLY A 16 21.70 -3.14 4.75
CA GLY A 16 20.79 -3.43 5.86
C GLY A 16 19.90 -2.24 6.22
N THR A 17 18.69 -2.55 6.65
CA THR A 17 17.66 -1.54 6.96
C THR A 17 17.60 -1.15 8.44
N SER A 18 18.57 -1.58 9.26
CA SER A 18 18.51 -1.42 10.72
C SER A 18 18.52 0.03 11.20
N ILE A 19 19.24 0.91 10.51
CA ILE A 19 19.34 2.34 10.86
C ILE A 19 18.11 3.08 10.36
N ILE A 20 17.72 2.81 9.12
CA ILE A 20 16.58 3.45 8.46
C ILE A 20 15.26 2.98 9.08
N GLY A 21 15.20 1.70 9.51
CA GLY A 21 14.01 1.10 10.13
C GLY A 21 13.55 1.78 11.42
N LYS A 22 14.45 2.45 12.17
CA LYS A 22 14.07 3.23 13.36
C LYS A 22 13.21 4.46 13.01
N ALA A 23 13.39 5.02 11.83
CA ALA A 23 12.62 6.17 11.37
C ALA A 23 11.26 5.75 10.77
N PHE A 24 11.09 4.49 10.36
CA PHE A 24 9.87 4.02 9.72
C PHE A 24 8.63 4.16 10.59
N GLY A 25 8.71 3.80 11.87
CA GLY A 25 7.59 3.91 12.81
C GLY A 25 7.05 5.33 12.94
N PRO A 26 7.88 6.31 13.31
CA PRO A 26 7.47 7.71 13.40
C PRO A 26 6.92 8.28 12.08
N ILE A 27 7.56 7.97 10.95
CA ILE A 27 7.10 8.44 9.63
C ILE A 27 5.73 7.86 9.28
N MET A 28 5.54 6.56 9.49
CA MET A 28 4.25 5.91 9.23
C MET A 28 3.17 6.40 10.18
N PHE A 29 3.51 6.71 11.44
CA PHE A 29 2.57 7.32 12.37
C PHE A 29 2.10 8.70 11.87
N ILE A 30 3.02 9.54 11.41
CA ILE A 30 2.70 10.85 10.80
C ILE A 30 1.83 10.65 9.56
N TRP A 31 2.17 9.67 8.71
CA TRP A 31 1.42 9.35 7.50
C TRP A 31 -0.04 8.97 7.80
N PHE A 32 -0.28 8.01 8.70
CA PHE A 32 -1.63 7.60 9.05
C PHE A 32 -2.41 8.73 9.76
N THR A 33 -1.76 9.50 10.65
CA THR A 33 -2.40 10.68 11.23
C THR A 33 -2.83 11.68 10.16
N PHE A 34 -1.97 11.95 9.20
CA PHE A 34 -2.25 12.84 8.08
C PHE A 34 -3.46 12.34 7.26
N LEU A 35 -3.50 11.06 6.92
CA LEU A 35 -4.63 10.44 6.23
C LEU A 35 -5.94 10.61 7.02
N GLY A 36 -5.90 10.30 8.32
CA GLY A 36 -7.07 10.43 9.20
C GLY A 36 -7.58 11.85 9.31
N VAL A 37 -6.69 12.83 9.48
CA VAL A 37 -7.05 14.26 9.62
C VAL A 37 -7.66 14.78 8.31
N VAL A 38 -7.00 14.56 7.17
CA VAL A 38 -7.50 15.01 5.86
C VAL A 38 -8.84 14.33 5.53
N GLY A 39 -8.94 13.02 5.79
CA GLY A 39 -10.20 12.29 5.61
C GLY A 39 -11.33 12.84 6.49
N LEU A 40 -11.06 13.05 7.77
CA LEU A 40 -12.06 13.62 8.72
C LEU A 40 -12.53 15.01 8.29
N MET A 41 -11.60 15.88 7.90
CA MET A 41 -11.95 17.25 7.47
C MET A 41 -12.91 17.23 6.27
N ASN A 42 -12.69 16.34 5.31
CA ASN A 42 -13.56 16.23 4.14
C ASN A 42 -14.87 15.50 4.47
N MET A 43 -14.84 14.49 5.34
CA MET A 43 -16.04 13.75 5.78
C MET A 43 -17.02 14.65 6.55
N MET A 44 -16.52 15.59 7.33
CA MET A 44 -17.38 16.54 8.08
C MET A 44 -18.21 17.45 7.16
N GLY A 45 -17.86 17.56 5.89
CA GLY A 45 -18.63 18.33 4.91
C GLY A 45 -19.95 17.66 4.50
N ASP A 46 -20.02 16.32 4.53
CA ASP A 46 -21.24 15.56 4.25
C ASP A 46 -21.22 14.20 4.97
N LEU A 47 -21.99 14.12 6.05
CA LEU A 47 -22.11 12.90 6.85
C LEU A 47 -22.97 11.82 6.20
N SER A 48 -23.61 12.08 5.06
CA SER A 48 -24.43 11.09 4.34
C SER A 48 -23.60 9.86 3.94
N ILE A 49 -22.27 10.05 3.76
CA ILE A 49 -21.34 8.94 3.46
C ILE A 49 -21.38 7.82 4.51
N LEU A 50 -21.75 8.10 5.74
CA LEU A 50 -21.88 7.08 6.79
C LEU A 50 -22.97 6.03 6.49
N GLN A 51 -23.88 6.33 5.57
CA GLN A 51 -24.84 5.32 5.06
C GLN A 51 -24.11 4.14 4.39
N ALA A 52 -22.88 4.34 3.88
CA ALA A 52 -22.05 3.27 3.33
C ALA A 52 -21.70 2.16 4.35
N LEU A 53 -21.83 2.45 5.66
CA LEU A 53 -21.68 1.43 6.71
C LEU A 53 -22.85 0.43 6.75
N ASN A 54 -24.00 0.77 6.15
CA ASN A 54 -25.14 -0.10 6.08
C ASN A 54 -24.98 -1.08 4.91
N PRO A 55 -24.85 -2.41 5.15
CA PRO A 55 -24.64 -3.41 4.10
C PRO A 55 -25.78 -3.48 3.08
N TYR A 56 -26.94 -2.96 3.41
CA TYR A 56 -28.07 -2.87 2.49
C TYR A 56 -27.70 -2.15 1.19
N TYR A 57 -26.98 -1.04 1.27
CA TYR A 57 -26.58 -0.28 0.08
C TYR A 57 -25.58 -1.05 -0.80
N ALA A 58 -24.68 -1.83 -0.20
CA ALA A 58 -23.75 -2.68 -0.93
C ALA A 58 -24.52 -3.78 -1.70
N ILE A 59 -25.47 -4.46 -1.04
CA ILE A 59 -26.31 -5.49 -1.65
C ILE A 59 -27.18 -4.87 -2.76
N LYS A 60 -27.80 -3.73 -2.49
CA LYS A 60 -28.62 -3.02 -3.48
C LYS A 60 -27.79 -2.64 -4.72
N LEU A 61 -26.55 -2.18 -4.53
CA LEU A 61 -25.66 -1.85 -5.65
C LEU A 61 -25.33 -3.09 -6.48
N LEU A 62 -25.00 -4.21 -5.82
CA LEU A 62 -24.60 -5.45 -6.48
C LEU A 62 -25.68 -5.97 -7.44
N PHE A 63 -26.95 -5.88 -7.05
CA PHE A 63 -28.12 -6.32 -7.84
C PHE A 63 -28.79 -5.18 -8.62
N SER A 64 -28.20 -3.98 -8.64
CA SER A 64 -28.76 -2.83 -9.34
C SER A 64 -28.58 -2.97 -10.86
N PRO A 65 -29.61 -2.63 -11.66
CA PRO A 65 -29.47 -2.53 -13.12
C PRO A 65 -28.46 -1.48 -13.58
N TYR A 66 -28.13 -0.53 -12.72
CA TYR A 66 -27.12 0.52 -12.99
C TYR A 66 -25.70 0.01 -12.84
N ASN A 67 -25.50 -1.13 -12.18
CA ASN A 67 -24.19 -1.76 -12.02
C ASN A 67 -23.80 -2.51 -13.31
N LYS A 68 -23.15 -1.81 -14.24
CA LYS A 68 -22.68 -2.39 -15.50
C LYS A 68 -21.66 -3.50 -15.32
N ALA A 69 -20.87 -3.46 -14.24
CA ALA A 69 -19.88 -4.48 -13.91
C ALA A 69 -20.50 -5.73 -13.29
N GLY A 70 -21.75 -5.64 -12.78
CA GLY A 70 -22.43 -6.78 -12.15
C GLY A 70 -21.61 -7.34 -10.98
N ILE A 71 -21.51 -8.66 -10.90
CA ILE A 71 -20.77 -9.38 -9.87
C ILE A 71 -19.24 -9.17 -9.97
N PHE A 72 -18.72 -8.78 -11.14
CA PHE A 72 -17.28 -8.52 -11.31
C PHE A 72 -16.75 -7.36 -10.47
N ILE A 73 -17.63 -6.44 -10.00
CA ILE A 73 -17.23 -5.38 -9.06
C ILE A 73 -16.64 -5.96 -7.77
N LEU A 74 -17.03 -7.18 -7.39
CA LEU A 74 -16.46 -7.87 -6.23
C LEU A 74 -14.98 -8.18 -6.41
N GLY A 75 -14.53 -8.43 -7.65
CA GLY A 75 -13.11 -8.59 -7.98
C GLY A 75 -12.30 -7.33 -7.66
N SER A 76 -12.78 -6.16 -8.09
CA SER A 76 -12.14 -4.88 -7.80
C SER A 76 -12.14 -4.56 -6.29
N ILE A 77 -13.23 -4.89 -5.57
CA ILE A 77 -13.30 -4.73 -4.11
C ILE A 77 -12.30 -5.67 -3.43
N PHE A 78 -12.22 -6.92 -3.85
CA PHE A 78 -11.24 -7.88 -3.35
C PHE A 78 -9.82 -7.37 -3.56
N LEU A 79 -9.53 -6.86 -4.75
CA LEU A 79 -8.25 -6.26 -5.09
C LEU A 79 -7.89 -5.09 -4.15
N ALA A 80 -8.84 -4.19 -3.89
CA ALA A 80 -8.65 -3.04 -3.00
C ALA A 80 -8.38 -3.45 -1.54
N THR A 81 -8.81 -4.65 -1.12
CA THR A 81 -8.61 -5.19 0.23
C THR A 81 -7.45 -6.18 0.32
N THR A 82 -6.68 -6.39 -0.75
CA THR A 82 -5.51 -7.27 -0.78
C THR A 82 -4.41 -6.76 0.15
N GLY A 83 -3.62 -7.66 0.72
CA GLY A 83 -2.50 -7.34 1.63
C GLY A 83 -2.49 -8.23 2.88
N ALA A 84 -3.43 -9.13 3.04
CA ALA A 84 -3.49 -10.04 4.18
C ALA A 84 -2.25 -10.96 4.24
N GLU A 85 -1.71 -11.38 3.09
CA GLU A 85 -0.49 -12.19 2.99
C GLU A 85 0.73 -11.45 3.53
N ALA A 86 0.86 -10.15 3.25
CA ALA A 86 1.91 -9.32 3.84
C ALA A 86 1.75 -9.19 5.35
N LEU A 87 0.51 -9.04 5.85
CA LEU A 87 0.20 -9.00 7.26
C LEU A 87 0.61 -10.31 7.96
N TYR A 88 0.35 -11.47 7.36
CA TYR A 88 0.74 -12.77 7.94
C TYR A 88 2.27 -12.91 8.04
N SER A 89 3.01 -12.45 7.04
CA SER A 89 4.46 -12.41 7.09
C SER A 89 4.96 -11.54 8.25
N ASP A 90 4.37 -10.36 8.43
CA ASP A 90 4.75 -9.41 9.47
C ASP A 90 4.39 -9.90 10.89
N VAL A 91 3.31 -10.65 11.08
CA VAL A 91 2.95 -11.25 12.37
C VAL A 91 4.08 -12.12 12.92
N GLY A 92 4.75 -12.87 12.04
CA GLY A 92 5.90 -13.70 12.41
C GLY A 92 7.11 -12.89 12.89
N HIS A 93 7.31 -11.69 12.38
CA HIS A 93 8.48 -10.85 12.69
C HIS A 93 8.25 -9.87 13.83
N VAL A 94 7.09 -9.22 13.86
CA VAL A 94 6.78 -8.11 14.78
C VAL A 94 6.07 -8.60 16.03
N GLY A 95 5.42 -9.75 15.95
CA GLY A 95 4.62 -10.33 17.01
C GLY A 95 3.19 -9.83 17.07
N LYS A 96 2.28 -10.75 17.37
CA LYS A 96 0.83 -10.52 17.37
C LYS A 96 0.38 -9.34 18.24
N GLY A 97 1.01 -9.14 19.43
CA GLY A 97 0.64 -8.08 20.35
C GLY A 97 0.82 -6.68 19.81
N ASN A 98 1.91 -6.44 19.08
CA ASN A 98 2.21 -5.14 18.49
C ASN A 98 1.22 -4.80 17.36
N ILE A 99 0.82 -5.80 16.58
CA ILE A 99 -0.14 -5.62 15.49
C ILE A 99 -1.53 -5.32 16.07
N ILE A 100 -1.99 -6.06 17.10
CA ILE A 100 -3.28 -5.80 17.74
C ILE A 100 -3.32 -4.38 18.34
N GLY A 101 -2.21 -3.89 18.87
CA GLY A 101 -2.13 -2.53 19.42
C GLY A 101 -2.18 -1.42 18.36
N SER A 102 -1.53 -1.59 17.23
CA SER A 102 -1.42 -0.57 16.17
C SER A 102 -2.60 -0.59 15.18
N TRP A 103 -3.17 -1.77 14.93
CA TRP A 103 -4.19 -1.95 13.91
C TRP A 103 -5.45 -1.09 14.08
N PRO A 104 -6.06 -0.95 15.28
CA PRO A 104 -7.24 -0.11 15.45
C PRO A 104 -7.01 1.35 15.02
N TYR A 105 -5.83 1.89 15.38
CA TYR A 105 -5.44 3.24 14.97
C TYR A 105 -5.35 3.36 13.44
N VAL A 106 -4.62 2.46 12.80
CA VAL A 106 -4.46 2.44 11.34
C VAL A 106 -5.81 2.28 10.64
N PHE A 107 -6.64 1.36 11.13
CA PHE A 107 -7.97 1.11 10.57
C PHE A 107 -8.87 2.34 10.63
N VAL A 108 -8.90 3.06 11.76
CA VAL A 108 -9.69 4.30 11.90
C VAL A 108 -9.18 5.38 10.94
N CYS A 109 -7.86 5.59 10.87
CA CYS A 109 -7.28 6.59 9.97
C CYS A 109 -7.58 6.29 8.48
N LEU A 110 -7.47 5.04 8.07
CA LEU A 110 -7.77 4.62 6.70
C LEU A 110 -9.27 4.76 6.39
N SER A 111 -10.14 4.34 7.32
CA SER A 111 -11.59 4.44 7.14
C SER A 111 -12.02 5.91 6.98
N LEU A 112 -11.50 6.80 7.80
CA LEU A 112 -11.76 8.23 7.68
C LEU A 112 -11.29 8.79 6.33
N ASN A 113 -10.12 8.35 5.87
CA ASN A 113 -9.60 8.77 4.57
C ASN A 113 -10.49 8.28 3.42
N TYR A 114 -10.96 7.04 3.45
CA TYR A 114 -11.87 6.51 2.43
C TYR A 114 -13.21 7.22 2.43
N PHE A 115 -13.78 7.52 3.59
CA PHE A 115 -15.02 8.30 3.68
C PHE A 115 -14.82 9.73 3.14
N GLY A 116 -13.71 10.39 3.46
CA GLY A 116 -13.37 11.70 2.93
C GLY A 116 -13.26 11.71 1.40
N GLN A 117 -12.59 10.73 0.82
CA GLN A 117 -12.53 10.57 -0.64
C GLN A 117 -13.91 10.29 -1.24
N GLY A 118 -14.72 9.46 -0.57
CA GLY A 118 -16.09 9.16 -0.97
C GLY A 118 -16.97 10.41 -1.04
N VAL A 119 -16.89 11.28 -0.02
CA VAL A 119 -17.61 12.58 -0.02
C VAL A 119 -17.18 13.45 -1.19
N TRP A 120 -15.86 13.52 -1.44
CA TRP A 120 -15.37 14.30 -2.57
C TRP A 120 -15.91 13.79 -3.92
N ILE A 121 -15.94 12.47 -4.11
CA ILE A 121 -16.50 11.86 -5.34
C ILE A 121 -17.99 12.15 -5.47
N LEU A 122 -18.77 12.05 -4.39
CA LEU A 122 -20.21 12.36 -4.40
C LEU A 122 -20.48 13.82 -4.80
N ASN A 123 -19.64 14.75 -4.34
CA ASN A 123 -19.74 16.15 -4.67
C ASN A 123 -19.21 16.54 -6.06
N ASN A 124 -18.53 15.61 -6.74
CA ASN A 124 -17.97 15.80 -8.07
C ASN A 124 -18.49 14.73 -9.06
N PRO A 125 -19.78 14.74 -9.43
CA PRO A 125 -20.40 13.69 -10.24
C PRO A 125 -19.84 13.57 -11.65
N ASN A 126 -19.17 14.60 -12.15
CA ASN A 126 -18.50 14.61 -13.46
C ASN A 126 -17.09 13.99 -13.41
N TYR A 127 -16.67 13.50 -12.23
CA TYR A 127 -15.40 12.83 -12.08
C TYR A 127 -15.39 11.49 -12.83
N ASN A 128 -14.49 11.37 -13.79
CA ASN A 128 -14.26 10.15 -14.54
C ASN A 128 -12.94 9.52 -14.09
N ALA A 129 -13.01 8.48 -13.28
CA ALA A 129 -11.83 7.72 -12.84
C ALA A 129 -11.04 7.10 -14.03
N GLY A 130 -11.70 6.90 -15.18
CA GLY A 130 -11.08 6.30 -16.37
C GLY A 130 -10.12 7.19 -17.14
N ASN A 131 -10.11 8.50 -16.92
CA ASN A 131 -9.21 9.40 -17.68
C ASN A 131 -7.80 9.49 -17.08
N GLY A 132 -7.51 8.83 -15.95
CA GLY A 132 -6.16 8.73 -15.36
C GLY A 132 -5.52 10.02 -14.83
N ASP A 133 -6.15 11.18 -15.07
CA ASP A 133 -5.57 12.48 -14.80
C ASP A 133 -5.76 12.96 -13.36
N PHE A 134 -6.71 12.37 -12.63
CA PHE A 134 -7.07 12.79 -11.28
C PHE A 134 -7.13 11.62 -10.31
N ASN A 135 -6.47 11.80 -9.16
CA ASN A 135 -6.55 10.86 -8.04
C ASN A 135 -7.30 11.54 -6.90
N PRO A 136 -8.47 11.01 -6.46
CA PRO A 136 -9.30 11.59 -5.39
C PRO A 136 -8.51 11.90 -4.13
N PHE A 137 -7.54 11.08 -3.80
CA PHE A 137 -6.69 11.27 -2.63
C PHE A 137 -5.96 12.62 -2.65
N PHE A 138 -5.40 13.04 -3.80
CA PHE A 138 -4.70 14.32 -3.89
C PHE A 138 -5.66 15.50 -4.01
N GLU A 139 -6.87 15.28 -4.50
CA GLU A 139 -7.88 16.34 -4.64
C GLU A 139 -8.52 16.74 -3.31
N ILE A 140 -8.65 15.81 -2.36
CA ILE A 140 -9.14 16.14 -1.01
C ILE A 140 -8.13 16.94 -0.17
N ILE A 141 -6.86 17.05 -0.64
CA ILE A 141 -5.78 17.74 0.08
C ILE A 141 -5.75 19.22 -0.33
N PRO A 142 -5.76 20.17 0.63
CA PRO A 142 -5.60 21.59 0.34
C PRO A 142 -4.35 21.87 -0.50
N GLN A 143 -4.47 22.74 -1.49
CA GLN A 143 -3.37 23.05 -2.44
C GLN A 143 -2.08 23.47 -1.74
N ASN A 144 -2.18 24.19 -0.63
CA ASN A 144 -1.03 24.73 0.11
C ASN A 144 -0.11 23.63 0.68
N ILE A 145 -0.67 22.45 1.01
CA ILE A 145 0.07 21.33 1.61
C ILE A 145 0.21 20.15 0.65
N ARG A 146 -0.33 20.24 -0.57
CA ARG A 146 -0.32 19.14 -1.56
C ARG A 146 1.10 18.65 -1.87
N LEU A 147 2.05 19.56 -2.05
CA LEU A 147 3.46 19.19 -2.29
C LEU A 147 4.06 18.40 -1.13
N ALA A 148 3.84 18.86 0.10
CA ALA A 148 4.30 18.16 1.29
C ALA A 148 3.66 16.77 1.43
N ALA A 149 2.38 16.66 1.08
CA ALA A 149 1.66 15.39 1.05
C ALA A 149 2.23 14.43 0.01
N ILE A 150 2.60 14.89 -1.18
CA ILE A 150 3.24 14.07 -2.22
C ILE A 150 4.61 13.55 -1.73
N VAL A 151 5.41 14.39 -1.08
CA VAL A 151 6.69 13.98 -0.51
C VAL A 151 6.48 12.93 0.57
N LEU A 152 5.55 13.17 1.50
CA LEU A 152 5.23 12.23 2.58
C LEU A 152 4.70 10.90 2.02
N ALA A 153 3.80 10.94 1.03
CA ALA A 153 3.30 9.76 0.34
C ALA A 153 4.42 8.96 -0.34
N THR A 154 5.36 9.65 -0.98
CA THR A 154 6.51 9.01 -1.62
C THR A 154 7.39 8.30 -0.60
N ILE A 155 7.67 8.94 0.53
CA ILE A 155 8.43 8.33 1.63
C ILE A 155 7.69 7.12 2.19
N ALA A 156 6.38 7.22 2.43
CA ALA A 156 5.57 6.11 2.90
C ALA A 156 5.56 4.94 1.90
N ALA A 157 5.46 5.22 0.60
CA ALA A 157 5.55 4.20 -0.45
C ALA A 157 6.92 3.51 -0.49
N VAL A 158 8.01 4.24 -0.29
CA VAL A 158 9.37 3.66 -0.16
C VAL A 158 9.44 2.73 1.05
N ILE A 159 8.89 3.13 2.20
CA ILE A 159 8.86 2.30 3.41
C ILE A 159 8.05 1.02 3.17
N ALA A 160 6.87 1.11 2.57
CA ALA A 160 6.04 -0.04 2.23
C ALA A 160 6.76 -1.00 1.26
N SER A 161 7.43 -0.46 0.24
CA SER A 161 8.22 -1.26 -0.70
C SER A 161 9.38 -2.00 0.00
N GLN A 162 10.02 -1.36 0.99
CA GLN A 162 11.08 -2.00 1.80
C GLN A 162 10.54 -3.19 2.60
N ALA A 163 9.35 -3.04 3.19
CA ALA A 163 8.71 -4.13 3.93
C ALA A 163 8.41 -5.34 3.03
N LEU A 164 7.84 -5.10 1.84
CA LEU A 164 7.57 -6.15 0.85
C LEU A 164 8.82 -6.86 0.36
N ILE A 165 9.90 -6.13 0.07
CA ILE A 165 11.18 -6.73 -0.36
C ILE A 165 11.77 -7.60 0.76
N THR A 166 11.75 -7.12 1.99
CA THR A 166 12.25 -7.87 3.14
C THR A 166 11.40 -9.12 3.38
N GLY A 167 10.08 -9.03 3.31
CA GLY A 167 9.15 -10.16 3.38
C GLY A 167 9.43 -11.20 2.30
N SER A 168 9.70 -10.77 1.07
CA SER A 168 10.06 -11.65 -0.04
C SER A 168 11.34 -12.44 0.25
N PHE A 169 12.36 -11.82 0.83
CA PHE A 169 13.59 -12.53 1.21
C PHE A 169 13.34 -13.58 2.28
N THR A 170 12.49 -13.29 3.25
CA THR A 170 12.13 -14.23 4.31
C THR A 170 11.40 -15.44 3.74
N LEU A 171 10.39 -15.22 2.89
CA LEU A 171 9.65 -16.30 2.23
C LEU A 171 10.55 -17.20 1.39
N VAL A 172 11.48 -16.61 0.63
CA VAL A 172 12.45 -17.37 -0.16
C VAL A 172 13.43 -18.15 0.72
N ALA A 173 13.89 -17.56 1.83
CA ALA A 173 14.75 -18.25 2.77
C ALA A 173 14.05 -19.46 3.43
N GLU A 174 12.80 -19.30 3.83
CA GLU A 174 11.96 -20.38 4.38
C GLU A 174 11.72 -21.48 3.34
N ALA A 175 11.34 -21.12 2.11
CA ALA A 175 11.14 -22.06 1.01
C ALA A 175 12.42 -22.85 0.66
N SER A 176 13.58 -22.19 0.73
CA SER A 176 14.88 -22.85 0.57
C SER A 176 15.20 -23.78 1.75
N GLY A 177 14.86 -23.40 2.97
CA GLY A 177 14.98 -24.25 4.16
C GLY A 177 14.11 -25.51 4.08
N LEU A 178 12.90 -25.38 3.56
CA LEU A 178 11.95 -26.47 3.32
C LEU A 178 12.27 -27.30 2.07
N LYS A 179 13.36 -26.99 1.36
CA LYS A 179 13.80 -27.68 0.10
C LYS A 179 12.85 -27.50 -1.09
N PHE A 180 11.95 -26.54 -1.07
CA PHE A 180 11.14 -26.18 -2.24
C PHE A 180 11.95 -25.39 -3.29
N LEU A 181 12.98 -24.67 -2.84
CA LEU A 181 13.90 -23.93 -3.69
C LEU A 181 15.35 -24.43 -3.49
N PRO A 182 16.22 -24.28 -4.51
CA PRO A 182 17.63 -24.61 -4.37
C PRO A 182 18.27 -23.75 -3.27
N ARG A 183 19.35 -24.24 -2.68
CA ARG A 183 20.10 -23.50 -1.67
C ARG A 183 20.63 -22.20 -2.26
N MET A 184 20.27 -21.09 -1.65
CA MET A 184 20.70 -19.76 -2.04
C MET A 184 21.70 -19.20 -1.05
N ASN A 185 22.53 -18.27 -1.50
CA ASN A 185 23.48 -17.57 -0.63
C ASN A 185 22.73 -16.51 0.18
N ILE A 186 22.55 -16.79 1.47
CA ILE A 186 21.84 -15.89 2.41
C ILE A 186 22.91 -15.10 3.16
N VAL A 187 22.80 -13.78 3.10
CA VAL A 187 23.66 -12.82 3.79
C VAL A 187 22.85 -12.17 4.91
N TYR A 188 23.48 -12.03 6.07
CA TYR A 188 22.88 -11.35 7.23
C TYR A 188 23.56 -9.98 7.40
N PRO A 189 22.99 -8.90 6.88
CA PRO A 189 23.64 -7.57 6.87
C PRO A 189 23.71 -6.91 8.25
N SER A 190 22.99 -7.45 9.25
CA SER A 190 22.93 -6.89 10.60
C SER A 190 23.11 -7.98 11.66
N THR A 191 23.69 -7.63 12.82
CA THR A 191 23.74 -8.49 14.00
C THR A 191 22.38 -8.72 14.65
N LYS A 192 21.36 -7.95 14.28
CA LYS A 192 19.98 -8.16 14.73
C LYS A 192 19.38 -9.34 14.00
N LYS A 193 18.87 -10.31 14.77
CA LYS A 193 18.12 -11.45 14.22
C LYS A 193 16.94 -10.94 13.38
N GLY A 194 16.80 -11.46 12.14
CA GLY A 194 15.65 -11.22 11.29
C GLY A 194 15.92 -10.43 10.01
N GLN A 195 17.08 -9.80 9.84
CA GLN A 195 17.41 -9.17 8.56
C GLN A 195 18.13 -10.16 7.64
N ILE A 196 17.44 -10.54 6.57
CA ILE A 196 17.95 -11.46 5.56
C ILE A 196 18.12 -10.70 4.25
N TYR A 197 19.23 -10.93 3.55
CA TYR A 197 19.50 -10.43 2.22
C TYR A 197 19.92 -11.56 1.30
N ILE A 198 19.27 -11.69 0.15
CA ILE A 198 19.58 -12.73 -0.84
C ILE A 198 19.91 -12.02 -2.16
N PRO A 199 21.21 -11.90 -2.53
CA PRO A 199 21.64 -11.12 -3.70
C PRO A 199 20.98 -11.52 -5.01
N SER A 200 20.79 -12.82 -5.23
CA SER A 200 20.18 -13.36 -6.45
C SER A 200 18.73 -12.92 -6.57
N VAL A 201 17.96 -13.05 -5.48
CA VAL A 201 16.55 -12.67 -5.41
C VAL A 201 16.39 -11.17 -5.55
N ASN A 202 17.26 -10.39 -4.88
CA ASN A 202 17.26 -8.93 -4.98
C ASN A 202 17.43 -8.45 -6.44
N LYS A 203 18.39 -9.03 -7.18
CA LYS A 203 18.59 -8.69 -8.59
C LYS A 203 17.41 -9.12 -9.46
N MET A 204 16.85 -10.31 -9.21
CA MET A 204 15.71 -10.83 -9.96
C MET A 204 14.46 -9.96 -9.76
N ILE A 205 14.11 -9.65 -8.50
CA ILE A 205 12.96 -8.79 -8.19
C ILE A 205 13.19 -7.38 -8.77
N CYS A 206 14.39 -6.80 -8.63
CA CYS A 206 14.73 -5.51 -9.20
C CYS A 206 14.52 -5.48 -10.71
N ALA A 207 15.06 -6.46 -11.43
CA ALA A 207 14.93 -6.54 -12.88
C ALA A 207 13.47 -6.73 -13.30
N ALA A 208 12.72 -7.61 -12.61
CA ALA A 208 11.31 -7.84 -12.89
C ALA A 208 10.47 -6.57 -12.64
N THR A 209 10.68 -5.90 -11.50
CA THR A 209 9.95 -4.66 -11.18
C THR A 209 10.22 -3.55 -12.19
N ILE A 210 11.50 -3.35 -12.59
CA ILE A 210 11.85 -2.37 -13.62
C ILE A 210 11.21 -2.73 -14.96
N ALA A 211 11.25 -4.01 -15.37
CA ALA A 211 10.63 -4.46 -16.60
C ALA A 211 9.13 -4.19 -16.61
N ILE A 212 8.43 -4.48 -15.50
CA ILE A 212 6.99 -4.21 -15.34
C ILE A 212 6.70 -2.70 -15.45
N VAL A 213 7.47 -1.86 -14.75
CA VAL A 213 7.30 -0.40 -14.79
C VAL A 213 7.52 0.17 -16.20
N LEU A 214 8.52 -0.35 -16.93
CA LEU A 214 8.78 0.08 -18.31
C LEU A 214 7.74 -0.43 -19.30
N PHE A 215 7.17 -1.61 -19.05
CA PHE A 215 6.15 -2.20 -19.92
C PHE A 215 4.80 -1.48 -19.77
N PHE A 216 4.34 -1.29 -18.55
CA PHE A 216 3.02 -0.71 -18.32
C PHE A 216 2.98 0.82 -18.36
N GLN A 217 4.07 1.52 -18.11
CA GLN A 217 4.28 2.98 -18.19
C GLN A 217 3.29 3.84 -17.38
N THR A 218 2.02 3.43 -17.24
CA THR A 218 0.97 4.15 -16.52
C THR A 218 0.40 3.32 -15.38
N SER A 219 -0.04 3.98 -14.31
CA SER A 219 -0.68 3.31 -13.16
C SER A 219 -1.98 2.61 -13.55
N ALA A 220 -2.76 3.18 -14.46
CA ALA A 220 -4.01 2.58 -14.93
C ALA A 220 -3.79 1.23 -15.65
N HIS A 221 -2.74 1.12 -16.47
CA HIS A 221 -2.39 -0.16 -17.11
C HIS A 221 -1.88 -1.18 -16.10
N MET A 222 -1.15 -0.74 -15.07
CA MET A 222 -0.70 -1.63 -14.00
C MET A 222 -1.88 -2.16 -13.16
N GLU A 223 -2.86 -1.31 -12.85
CA GLU A 223 -4.09 -1.69 -12.15
C GLU A 223 -4.89 -2.72 -12.95
N ALA A 224 -5.03 -2.50 -14.27
CA ALA A 224 -5.75 -3.44 -15.15
C ALA A 224 -5.06 -4.81 -15.28
N ALA A 225 -3.75 -4.87 -15.05
CA ALA A 225 -2.96 -6.11 -15.12
C ALA A 225 -2.94 -6.88 -13.80
N TYR A 226 -3.18 -6.19 -12.68
CA TYR A 226 -3.20 -6.78 -11.35
C TYR A 226 -4.52 -7.47 -11.08
#